data_b3f8cc294f6f052b758e455896bbe3f8
#
_entry.id   b3f8cc294f6f052b758e455896bbe3f8
#
_cell.length_a   1.000
_cell.length_b   1.000
_cell.length_c   1.000
_cell.angle_alpha   90.00
_cell.angle_beta   90.00
_cell.angle_gamma   90.00
#
_symmetry.space_group_name_H-M   'P 1'
#
loop_
_entity.id
_entity.type
_entity.pdbx_description
1 polymer ?
#
loop_
_entity_poly.entity_id
_entity_poly.type
_entity_poly.pdbx_seq_one_letter_code
_entity_poly.pdbx_strand_id
1 'polypeptide(L)'
;HRKWTKGSGKNLWGLNPDALARVMPPFLPNVPEVREDLADYLGEGMAFDHSCREIIAELEKIGELDNTLLVISGDHGAPGFPRGKTNCYDFGARVLFAARWPGRIKPGQVITKPVSLIDLAPTFLAAAGLNPEKGMNGENLLPALAAGDHARLRGWALIGRETHVNTARGGLPYPTRALRTEDYLVIVNFTPERAPMGEPLKLIDPQPPTYEQIENNTRLTYGDVDAGPTKAWMIKHRDDPKYKRHWELGFGPRPREEFYDLNSDPHQINNLAGNKAYDAIRDALRGLLLDELRRNKDPRLEGDTFDKPPYNKKTRAGQTKR
;
A
#
# COMPACT_ATOMS: atom_id res chain seq x y z
N HIS A 1 6.68 -5.00 -11.75
CA HIS A 1 7.15 -4.42 -13.02
C HIS A 1 6.52 -3.06 -13.20
N ARG A 2 7.33 -2.01 -13.20
CA ARG A 2 6.92 -0.74 -13.73
C ARG A 2 6.64 -0.92 -15.23
N LYS A 3 5.48 -0.48 -15.69
CA LYS A 3 5.06 -0.65 -17.08
C LYS A 3 4.79 0.66 -17.81
N TRP A 4 4.82 1.80 -17.12
CA TRP A 4 4.66 3.08 -17.80
C TRP A 4 5.95 3.51 -18.50
N THR A 5 5.77 4.17 -19.62
CA THR A 5 6.87 4.69 -20.41
C THR A 5 7.47 5.93 -19.74
N LYS A 6 8.79 6.00 -19.66
CA LYS A 6 9.50 7.19 -19.15
C LYS A 6 9.15 8.43 -19.96
N GLY A 7 8.77 9.50 -19.25
CA GLY A 7 8.32 10.74 -19.85
C GLY A 7 6.86 10.76 -20.32
N SER A 8 6.09 9.68 -20.11
CA SER A 8 4.69 9.60 -20.55
C SER A 8 3.79 10.62 -19.88
N GLY A 9 4.00 10.91 -18.60
CA GLY A 9 3.23 11.91 -17.85
C GLY A 9 3.30 13.28 -18.52
N LYS A 10 4.51 13.72 -18.90
CA LYS A 10 4.72 14.97 -19.62
C LYS A 10 4.25 14.90 -21.07
N ASN A 11 4.67 13.89 -21.82
CA ASN A 11 4.53 13.85 -23.27
C ASN A 11 3.12 13.47 -23.74
N LEU A 12 2.42 12.62 -22.99
CA LEU A 12 1.07 12.17 -23.35
C LEU A 12 -0.03 12.95 -22.61
N TRP A 13 0.24 13.38 -21.37
CA TRP A 13 -0.75 13.96 -20.47
C TRP A 13 -0.49 15.44 -20.14
N GLY A 14 0.61 16.03 -20.64
CA GLY A 14 0.94 17.43 -20.41
C GLY A 14 1.27 17.78 -18.95
N LEU A 15 1.59 16.79 -18.13
CA LEU A 15 1.95 17.01 -16.73
C LEU A 15 3.30 17.73 -16.64
N ASN A 16 3.39 18.74 -15.78
CA ASN A 16 4.65 19.42 -15.50
C ASN A 16 5.31 18.81 -14.24
N PRO A 17 6.40 18.02 -14.35
CA PRO A 17 7.09 17.43 -13.22
C PRO A 17 7.57 18.47 -12.20
N ASP A 18 7.97 19.68 -12.65
CA ASP A 18 8.46 20.71 -11.73
C ASP A 18 7.34 21.29 -10.86
N ALA A 19 6.10 21.28 -11.33
CA ALA A 19 4.96 21.68 -10.52
C ALA A 19 4.73 20.75 -9.33
N LEU A 20 5.15 19.48 -9.43
CA LEU A 20 5.05 18.48 -8.36
C LEU A 20 5.99 18.79 -7.19
N ALA A 21 7.01 19.63 -7.36
CA ALA A 21 7.94 19.98 -6.29
C ALA A 21 7.27 20.47 -5.01
N ARG A 22 6.08 21.06 -5.12
CA ARG A 22 5.30 21.61 -3.99
C ARG A 22 4.48 20.56 -3.23
N VAL A 23 4.25 19.40 -3.84
CA VAL A 23 3.38 18.35 -3.32
C VAL A 23 4.12 17.00 -3.18
N MET A 24 5.43 17.01 -3.33
CA MET A 24 6.25 15.80 -3.14
C MET A 24 6.08 15.26 -1.73
N PRO A 25 5.79 13.96 -1.57
CA PRO A 25 5.83 13.32 -0.26
C PRO A 25 7.20 13.51 0.40
N PRO A 26 7.28 13.90 1.68
CA PRO A 26 8.55 14.23 2.34
C PRO A 26 9.49 13.04 2.54
N PHE A 27 9.02 11.82 2.30
CA PHE A 27 9.85 10.61 2.30
C PHE A 27 10.46 10.30 0.91
N LEU A 28 10.14 11.06 -0.13
CA LEU A 28 10.75 10.97 -1.46
C LEU A 28 11.68 12.16 -1.69
N PRO A 29 12.87 11.94 -2.28
CA PRO A 29 13.76 13.03 -2.67
C PRO A 29 13.08 13.96 -3.68
N ASN A 30 13.09 15.26 -3.43
CA ASN A 30 12.54 16.25 -4.36
C ASN A 30 13.59 16.63 -5.41
N VAL A 31 13.81 15.74 -6.35
CA VAL A 31 14.78 15.88 -7.47
C VAL A 31 14.07 15.62 -8.81
N PRO A 32 14.61 16.12 -9.94
CA PRO A 32 13.96 16.01 -11.24
C PRO A 32 13.57 14.56 -11.59
N GLU A 33 14.46 13.60 -11.41
CA GLU A 33 14.24 12.19 -11.77
C GLU A 33 13.06 11.57 -11.00
N VAL A 34 12.90 11.93 -9.72
CA VAL A 34 11.81 11.41 -8.87
C VAL A 34 10.50 12.12 -9.21
N ARG A 35 10.53 13.43 -9.53
CA ARG A 35 9.35 14.16 -9.99
C ARG A 35 8.86 13.67 -11.36
N GLU A 36 9.77 13.39 -12.29
CA GLU A 36 9.42 12.80 -13.58
C GLU A 36 8.76 11.43 -13.41
N ASP A 37 9.34 10.57 -12.57
CA ASP A 37 8.77 9.25 -12.27
C ASP A 37 7.37 9.34 -11.63
N LEU A 38 7.18 10.31 -10.73
CA LEU A 38 5.87 10.56 -10.13
C LEU A 38 4.87 11.12 -11.16
N ALA A 39 5.30 12.00 -12.05
CA ALA A 39 4.46 12.50 -13.15
C ALA A 39 4.04 11.37 -14.09
N ASP A 40 4.93 10.45 -14.42
CA ASP A 40 4.61 9.27 -15.24
C ASP A 40 3.58 8.37 -14.54
N TYR A 41 3.73 8.13 -13.25
CA TYR A 41 2.74 7.39 -12.45
C TYR A 41 1.37 8.09 -12.42
N LEU A 42 1.33 9.41 -12.26
CA LEU A 42 0.09 10.19 -12.31
C LEU A 42 -0.54 10.15 -13.71
N GLY A 43 0.27 10.07 -14.77
CA GLY A 43 -0.20 9.88 -16.15
C GLY A 43 -0.99 8.56 -16.32
N GLU A 44 -0.57 7.48 -15.65
CA GLU A 44 -1.34 6.23 -15.63
C GLU A 44 -2.68 6.41 -14.89
N GLY A 45 -2.70 7.22 -13.82
CA GLY A 45 -3.95 7.61 -13.15
C GLY A 45 -4.90 8.37 -14.09
N MET A 46 -4.40 9.25 -14.95
CA MET A 46 -5.20 9.94 -15.96
C MET A 46 -5.73 8.99 -17.04
N ALA A 47 -4.92 8.01 -17.46
CA ALA A 47 -5.36 6.97 -18.39
C ALA A 47 -6.49 6.12 -17.77
N PHE A 48 -6.38 5.78 -16.48
CA PHE A 48 -7.41 5.08 -15.74
C PHE A 48 -8.72 5.89 -15.64
N ASP A 49 -8.63 7.20 -15.32
CA ASP A 49 -9.77 8.10 -15.29
C ASP A 49 -10.49 8.16 -16.65
N HIS A 50 -9.72 8.25 -17.75
CA HIS A 50 -10.27 8.19 -19.09
C HIS A 50 -11.04 6.88 -19.35
N SER A 51 -10.47 5.74 -18.95
CA SER A 51 -11.12 4.44 -19.08
C SER A 51 -12.42 4.35 -18.26
N CYS A 52 -12.43 4.91 -17.06
CA CYS A 52 -13.64 5.00 -16.24
C CYS A 52 -14.74 5.81 -16.94
N ARG A 53 -14.39 6.92 -17.58
CA ARG A 53 -15.32 7.76 -18.35
C ARG A 53 -15.96 6.98 -19.51
N GLU A 54 -15.16 6.23 -20.26
CA GLU A 54 -15.67 5.42 -21.37
C GLU A 54 -16.67 4.35 -20.88
N ILE A 55 -16.35 3.68 -19.76
CA ILE A 55 -17.27 2.68 -19.16
C ILE A 55 -18.59 3.34 -18.73
N ILE A 56 -18.52 4.51 -18.10
CA ILE A 56 -19.71 5.26 -17.67
C ILE A 56 -20.56 5.66 -18.87
N ALA A 57 -19.94 6.15 -19.94
CA ALA A 57 -20.64 6.52 -21.17
C ALA A 57 -21.35 5.33 -21.83
N GLU A 58 -20.73 4.15 -21.85
CA GLU A 58 -21.39 2.96 -22.38
C GLU A 58 -22.57 2.51 -21.51
N LEU A 59 -22.45 2.58 -20.18
CA LEU A 59 -23.57 2.29 -19.27
C LEU A 59 -24.74 3.27 -19.46
N GLU A 60 -24.43 4.54 -19.67
CA GLU A 60 -25.43 5.57 -19.96
C GLU A 60 -26.14 5.30 -21.29
N LYS A 61 -25.39 5.00 -22.35
CA LYS A 61 -25.89 4.70 -23.70
C LYS A 61 -26.83 3.51 -23.72
N ILE A 62 -26.60 2.47 -22.93
CA ILE A 62 -27.49 1.30 -22.84
C ILE A 62 -28.60 1.49 -21.80
N GLY A 63 -28.69 2.64 -21.12
CA GLY A 63 -29.71 2.95 -20.13
C GLY A 63 -29.58 2.27 -18.78
N GLU A 64 -28.45 1.65 -18.48
CA GLU A 64 -28.23 0.88 -17.25
C GLU A 64 -27.39 1.61 -16.17
N LEU A 65 -26.97 2.85 -16.43
CA LEU A 65 -26.10 3.58 -15.49
C LEU A 65 -26.76 3.79 -14.12
N ASP A 66 -28.05 4.04 -14.07
CA ASP A 66 -28.76 4.28 -12.80
C ASP A 66 -29.19 2.97 -12.11
N ASN A 67 -29.17 1.85 -12.82
CA ASN A 67 -29.42 0.51 -12.26
C ASN A 67 -28.09 -0.19 -11.87
N THR A 68 -26.96 0.48 -12.00
CA THR A 68 -25.63 -0.09 -11.73
C THR A 68 -25.01 0.47 -10.45
N LEU A 69 -24.59 -0.42 -9.55
CA LEU A 69 -23.63 -0.07 -8.49
C LEU A 69 -22.24 0.04 -9.11
N LEU A 70 -21.81 1.27 -9.36
CA LEU A 70 -20.47 1.57 -9.87
C LEU A 70 -19.52 1.80 -8.73
N VAL A 71 -18.42 1.05 -8.70
CA VAL A 71 -17.33 1.22 -7.73
C VAL A 71 -16.02 1.42 -8.48
N ILE A 72 -15.27 2.46 -8.11
CA ILE A 72 -13.95 2.76 -8.67
C ILE A 72 -12.95 2.68 -7.51
N SER A 73 -11.91 1.86 -7.67
CA SER A 73 -10.87 1.68 -6.66
C SER A 73 -9.52 1.34 -7.28
N GLY A 74 -8.44 1.59 -6.54
CA GLY A 74 -7.14 0.96 -6.78
C GLY A 74 -7.02 -0.34 -5.98
N ASP A 75 -6.06 -1.19 -6.36
CA ASP A 75 -5.75 -2.45 -5.66
C ASP A 75 -4.66 -2.26 -4.59
N HIS A 76 -3.73 -1.34 -4.80
CA HIS A 76 -2.65 -0.95 -3.89
C HIS A 76 -2.10 0.43 -4.25
N GLY A 77 -1.24 0.99 -3.38
CA GLY A 77 -0.57 2.27 -3.63
C GLY A 77 0.54 2.18 -4.69
N ALA A 78 1.25 3.29 -4.89
CA ALA A 78 2.21 3.48 -5.98
C ALA A 78 3.31 2.40 -6.02
N PRO A 79 3.43 1.61 -7.11
CA PRO A 79 4.54 0.67 -7.30
C PRO A 79 5.82 1.42 -7.70
N GLY A 80 6.99 0.84 -7.39
CA GLY A 80 8.28 1.44 -7.73
C GLY A 80 8.75 2.58 -6.84
N PHE A 81 7.91 3.02 -5.93
CA PHE A 81 8.25 4.04 -4.94
C PHE A 81 8.42 3.41 -3.56
N PRO A 82 9.47 3.78 -2.79
CA PRO A 82 9.59 3.41 -1.39
C PRO A 82 8.36 3.86 -0.59
N ARG A 83 7.97 3.07 0.43
CA ARG A 83 6.74 3.23 1.23
C ARG A 83 5.42 3.10 0.45
N GLY A 84 5.49 2.90 -0.87
CA GLY A 84 4.35 2.58 -1.73
C GLY A 84 3.90 1.12 -1.62
N LYS A 85 3.55 0.51 -2.74
CA LYS A 85 3.15 -0.91 -2.82
C LYS A 85 4.02 -1.79 -1.92
N THR A 86 3.44 -2.77 -1.26
CA THR A 86 4.04 -3.69 -0.27
C THR A 86 4.23 -3.11 1.14
N ASN A 87 3.86 -1.88 1.39
CA ASN A 87 4.00 -1.25 2.70
C ASN A 87 2.63 -0.99 3.34
N CYS A 88 2.59 -0.95 4.67
CA CYS A 88 1.37 -0.67 5.44
C CYS A 88 1.14 0.82 5.71
N TYR A 89 1.94 1.71 5.14
CA TYR A 89 1.72 3.16 5.20
C TYR A 89 0.63 3.59 4.21
N ASP A 90 0.02 4.76 4.41
CA ASP A 90 -1.03 5.27 3.52
C ASP A 90 -0.59 5.32 2.05
N PHE A 91 0.65 5.68 1.75
CA PHE A 91 1.15 5.70 0.37
C PHE A 91 1.19 4.31 -0.30
N GLY A 92 1.18 3.24 0.50
CA GLY A 92 1.18 1.84 0.02
C GLY A 92 -0.19 1.16 0.11
N ALA A 93 -1.04 1.56 1.03
CA ALA A 93 -2.26 0.85 1.39
C ALA A 93 -3.55 1.66 1.19
N ARG A 94 -3.48 3.01 1.29
CA ARG A 94 -4.64 3.86 1.04
C ARG A 94 -4.79 4.09 -0.46
N VAL A 95 -5.86 3.56 -1.02
CA VAL A 95 -6.21 3.72 -2.44
C VAL A 95 -7.40 4.66 -2.59
N LEU A 96 -7.60 5.19 -3.80
CA LEU A 96 -8.84 5.88 -4.13
C LEU A 96 -10.00 4.91 -3.98
N PHE A 97 -11.14 5.41 -3.54
CA PHE A 97 -12.37 4.63 -3.46
C PHE A 97 -13.57 5.55 -3.68
N ALA A 98 -14.36 5.24 -4.69
CA ALA A 98 -15.59 5.95 -4.99
C ALA A 98 -16.71 4.95 -5.33
N ALA A 99 -17.93 5.23 -4.86
CA ALA A 99 -19.09 4.41 -5.16
C ALA A 99 -20.27 5.29 -5.58
N ARG A 100 -21.01 4.86 -6.62
CA ARG A 100 -22.21 5.51 -7.12
C ARG A 100 -23.30 4.48 -7.35
N TRP A 101 -24.50 4.74 -6.82
CA TRP A 101 -25.71 3.99 -7.15
C TRP A 101 -26.92 4.88 -6.90
N PRO A 102 -27.48 5.55 -7.93
CA PRO A 102 -28.60 6.45 -7.80
C PRO A 102 -29.81 5.79 -7.12
N GLY A 103 -30.48 6.55 -6.25
CA GLY A 103 -31.62 6.04 -5.48
C GLY A 103 -31.31 5.01 -4.39
N ARG A 104 -30.07 4.53 -4.31
CA ARG A 104 -29.61 3.54 -3.31
C ARG A 104 -28.49 4.08 -2.41
N ILE A 105 -27.57 4.85 -2.97
CA ILE A 105 -26.51 5.53 -2.22
C ILE A 105 -26.79 7.03 -2.25
N LYS A 106 -26.79 7.65 -1.06
CA LYS A 106 -26.98 9.10 -0.94
C LYS A 106 -25.85 9.85 -1.63
N PRO A 107 -26.13 10.78 -2.53
CA PRO A 107 -25.08 11.51 -3.26
C PRO A 107 -24.30 12.50 -2.37
N GLY A 108 -23.10 12.89 -2.82
CA GLY A 108 -22.30 13.96 -2.21
C GLY A 108 -21.65 13.61 -0.89
N GLN A 109 -21.61 12.32 -0.50
CA GLN A 109 -20.97 11.89 0.74
C GLN A 109 -19.43 11.92 0.60
N VAL A 110 -18.76 12.39 1.66
CA VAL A 110 -17.32 12.21 1.87
C VAL A 110 -17.15 11.40 3.15
N ILE A 111 -16.50 10.23 3.03
CA ILE A 111 -16.28 9.32 4.14
C ILE A 111 -14.81 9.35 4.52
N THR A 112 -14.52 9.78 5.75
CA THR A 112 -13.16 9.87 6.31
C THR A 112 -12.75 8.59 7.05
N LYS A 113 -13.73 7.82 7.56
CA LYS A 113 -13.47 6.53 8.19
C LYS A 113 -12.91 5.52 7.17
N PRO A 114 -11.86 4.77 7.54
CA PRO A 114 -11.34 3.70 6.70
C PRO A 114 -12.39 2.64 6.41
N VAL A 115 -12.50 2.25 5.15
CA VAL A 115 -13.16 1.03 4.68
C VAL A 115 -12.13 0.12 4.03
N SER A 116 -12.38 -1.17 4.00
CA SER A 116 -11.46 -2.15 3.45
C SER A 116 -11.97 -2.72 2.14
N LEU A 117 -11.09 -3.08 1.21
CA LEU A 117 -11.49 -3.75 -0.04
C LEU A 117 -12.19 -5.11 0.21
N ILE A 118 -11.97 -5.74 1.37
CA ILE A 118 -12.70 -6.96 1.75
C ILE A 118 -14.20 -6.69 1.99
N ASP A 119 -14.60 -5.44 2.23
CA ASP A 119 -16.00 -5.03 2.44
C ASP A 119 -16.77 -5.00 1.12
N LEU A 120 -16.10 -5.03 -0.05
CA LEU A 120 -16.74 -5.05 -1.36
C LEU A 120 -17.55 -6.31 -1.62
N ALA A 121 -17.01 -7.49 -1.29
CA ALA A 121 -17.68 -8.75 -1.56
C ALA A 121 -19.04 -8.85 -0.85
N PRO A 122 -19.18 -8.65 0.47
CA PRO A 122 -20.49 -8.65 1.13
C PRO A 122 -21.39 -7.51 0.67
N THR A 123 -20.82 -6.36 0.28
CA THR A 123 -21.57 -5.23 -0.28
C THR A 123 -22.19 -5.58 -1.63
N PHE A 124 -21.44 -6.22 -2.53
CA PHE A 124 -21.94 -6.65 -3.85
C PHE A 124 -22.99 -7.76 -3.75
N LEU A 125 -22.81 -8.72 -2.83
CA LEU A 125 -23.83 -9.73 -2.57
C LEU A 125 -25.13 -9.09 -2.09
N ALA A 126 -25.04 -8.17 -1.14
CA ALA A 126 -26.21 -7.43 -0.64
C ALA A 126 -26.87 -6.58 -1.74
N ALA A 127 -26.08 -5.96 -2.64
CA ALA A 127 -26.61 -5.24 -3.80
C ALA A 127 -27.40 -6.14 -4.75
N ALA A 128 -26.97 -7.39 -4.89
CA ALA A 128 -27.66 -8.42 -5.67
C ALA A 128 -28.83 -9.09 -4.92
N GLY A 129 -29.17 -8.67 -3.71
CA GLY A 129 -30.21 -9.28 -2.87
C GLY A 129 -29.81 -10.63 -2.27
N LEU A 130 -28.51 -10.92 -2.22
CA LEU A 130 -27.95 -12.15 -1.66
C LEU A 130 -27.36 -11.90 -0.26
N ASN A 131 -27.33 -12.94 0.57
CA ASN A 131 -26.67 -12.88 1.86
C ASN A 131 -25.17 -13.11 1.70
N PRO A 132 -24.31 -12.44 2.52
CA PRO A 132 -22.91 -12.75 2.60
C PRO A 132 -22.68 -14.22 3.02
N GLU A 133 -21.67 -14.86 2.46
CA GLU A 133 -21.30 -16.22 2.83
C GLU A 133 -20.67 -16.27 4.24
N LYS A 134 -20.91 -17.39 4.92
CA LYS A 134 -20.29 -17.62 6.24
C LYS A 134 -18.77 -17.62 6.11
N GLY A 135 -18.12 -16.80 6.93
CA GLY A 135 -16.66 -16.66 6.95
C GLY A 135 -16.13 -15.45 6.19
N MET A 136 -16.96 -14.65 5.55
CA MET A 136 -16.57 -13.32 5.07
C MET A 136 -16.29 -12.40 6.24
N ASN A 137 -15.11 -11.77 6.27
CA ASN A 137 -14.71 -10.85 7.33
C ASN A 137 -15.01 -9.38 7.01
N GLY A 138 -15.40 -9.08 5.77
CA GLY A 138 -15.83 -7.77 5.33
C GLY A 138 -17.23 -7.40 5.80
N GLU A 139 -17.52 -6.11 5.84
CA GLU A 139 -18.83 -5.57 6.20
C GLU A 139 -19.60 -5.10 4.97
N ASN A 140 -20.93 -5.24 5.00
CA ASN A 140 -21.79 -4.65 3.99
C ASN A 140 -21.88 -3.13 4.20
N LEU A 141 -21.37 -2.35 3.27
CA LEU A 141 -21.33 -0.89 3.34
C LEU A 141 -22.66 -0.22 2.98
N LEU A 142 -23.56 -0.90 2.27
CA LEU A 142 -24.80 -0.28 1.74
C LEU A 142 -25.68 0.37 2.81
N PRO A 143 -25.90 -0.21 4.01
CA PRO A 143 -26.74 0.44 5.02
C PRO A 143 -26.20 1.81 5.48
N ALA A 144 -24.87 1.94 5.60
CA ALA A 144 -24.23 3.20 5.97
C ALA A 144 -24.31 4.22 4.82
N LEU A 145 -24.02 3.77 3.59
CA LEU A 145 -24.01 4.62 2.39
C LEU A 145 -25.42 5.11 2.02
N ALA A 146 -26.44 4.27 2.14
CA ALA A 146 -27.83 4.63 1.87
C ALA A 146 -28.37 5.65 2.88
N ALA A 147 -28.10 5.44 4.17
CA ALA A 147 -28.52 6.35 5.23
C ALA A 147 -27.70 7.65 5.28
N GLY A 148 -26.49 7.66 4.75
CA GLY A 148 -25.50 8.72 5.00
C GLY A 148 -25.04 8.75 6.47
N ASP A 149 -25.14 7.61 7.15
CA ASP A 149 -24.79 7.45 8.56
C ASP A 149 -23.45 6.70 8.67
N HIS A 150 -22.36 7.43 8.62
CA HIS A 150 -21.02 6.89 8.67
C HIS A 150 -20.64 6.34 10.08
N ALA A 151 -21.44 6.61 11.11
CA ALA A 151 -21.23 6.02 12.43
C ALA A 151 -21.38 4.49 12.40
N ARG A 152 -22.15 3.96 11.45
CA ARG A 152 -22.35 2.52 11.23
C ARG A 152 -21.14 1.79 10.67
N LEU A 153 -20.16 2.52 10.11
CA LEU A 153 -18.92 1.92 9.62
C LEU A 153 -18.02 1.53 10.79
N ARG A 154 -17.31 0.42 10.64
CA ARG A 154 -16.35 -0.11 11.62
C ARG A 154 -15.31 0.92 12.07
N GLY A 155 -14.89 1.83 11.18
CA GLY A 155 -14.00 2.95 11.47
C GLY A 155 -12.52 2.58 11.55
N TRP A 156 -12.15 1.36 11.15
CA TRP A 156 -10.77 0.92 11.01
C TRP A 156 -10.62 -0.10 9.88
N ALA A 157 -9.41 -0.24 9.37
CA ALA A 157 -9.05 -1.25 8.38
C ALA A 157 -7.78 -1.98 8.84
N LEU A 158 -7.76 -3.31 8.61
CA LEU A 158 -6.55 -4.12 8.75
C LEU A 158 -5.76 -4.11 7.45
N ILE A 159 -4.44 -3.99 7.58
CA ILE A 159 -3.49 -4.06 6.47
C ILE A 159 -2.45 -5.11 6.84
N GLY A 160 -2.05 -5.94 5.87
CA GLY A 160 -1.05 -6.96 6.14
C GLY A 160 -0.17 -7.25 4.95
N ARG A 161 1.06 -7.68 5.26
CA ARG A 161 2.01 -8.22 4.30
C ARG A 161 2.72 -9.42 4.90
N GLU A 162 2.96 -10.43 4.09
CA GLU A 162 3.90 -11.52 4.37
C GLU A 162 5.09 -11.44 3.43
N THR A 163 4.86 -11.70 2.16
CA THR A 163 5.90 -11.69 1.12
C THR A 163 5.35 -11.11 -0.17
N HIS A 164 6.21 -10.50 -0.97
CA HIS A 164 5.84 -10.01 -2.31
C HIS A 164 6.59 -10.78 -3.40
N VAL A 165 7.92 -10.65 -3.52
CA VAL A 165 8.68 -11.26 -4.62
C VAL A 165 9.73 -12.29 -4.17
N ASN A 166 9.75 -12.70 -2.92
CA ASN A 166 10.69 -13.69 -2.36
C ASN A 166 12.17 -13.36 -2.66
N THR A 167 12.56 -12.10 -2.56
CA THR A 167 13.92 -11.63 -2.78
C THR A 167 14.75 -11.51 -1.52
N ALA A 168 14.16 -11.73 -0.35
CA ALA A 168 14.90 -11.86 0.89
C ALA A 168 15.74 -13.14 0.90
N ARG A 169 16.82 -13.15 1.68
CA ARG A 169 17.70 -14.31 1.84
C ARG A 169 16.88 -15.52 2.29
N GLY A 170 17.01 -16.63 1.57
CA GLY A 170 16.21 -17.83 1.82
C GLY A 170 14.74 -17.73 1.45
N GLY A 171 14.31 -16.65 0.79
CA GLY A 171 12.90 -16.41 0.44
C GLY A 171 12.01 -16.11 1.64
N LEU A 172 12.59 -15.70 2.77
CA LEU A 172 11.87 -15.41 4.00
C LEU A 172 10.95 -14.19 3.84
N PRO A 173 9.75 -14.20 4.43
CA PRO A 173 8.85 -13.07 4.41
C PRO A 173 9.32 -11.92 5.34
N TYR A 174 8.77 -10.74 5.12
CA TYR A 174 8.79 -9.65 6.10
C TYR A 174 7.36 -9.42 6.61
N PRO A 175 6.94 -10.16 7.64
CA PRO A 175 5.58 -10.11 8.14
C PRO A 175 5.29 -8.81 8.88
N THR A 176 4.27 -8.12 8.39
CA THR A 176 3.78 -6.87 8.97
C THR A 176 2.27 -6.91 9.05
N ARG A 177 1.70 -6.41 10.15
CA ARG A 177 0.27 -6.15 10.30
C ARG A 177 0.07 -4.73 10.80
N ALA A 178 -0.97 -4.09 10.33
CA ALA A 178 -1.30 -2.75 10.75
C ALA A 178 -2.82 -2.59 10.93
N LEU A 179 -3.17 -1.66 11.80
CA LEU A 179 -4.54 -1.19 11.96
C LEU A 179 -4.55 0.32 11.72
N ARG A 180 -5.37 0.74 10.76
CA ARG A 180 -5.55 2.12 10.34
C ARG A 180 -6.92 2.59 10.78
N THR A 181 -6.98 3.59 11.65
CA THR A 181 -8.19 4.33 12.03
C THR A 181 -8.25 5.67 11.28
N GLU A 182 -9.26 6.51 11.53
CA GLU A 182 -9.33 7.85 10.94
C GLU A 182 -8.11 8.71 11.33
N ASP A 183 -7.67 8.62 12.58
CA ASP A 183 -6.65 9.51 13.16
C ASP A 183 -5.28 8.86 13.33
N TYR A 184 -5.20 7.52 13.38
CA TYR A 184 -3.98 6.82 13.78
C TYR A 184 -3.67 5.63 12.87
N LEU A 185 -2.38 5.31 12.83
CA LEU A 185 -1.86 4.09 12.23
C LEU A 185 -0.93 3.39 13.24
N VAL A 186 -1.25 2.16 13.60
CA VAL A 186 -0.35 1.28 14.36
C VAL A 186 0.15 0.16 13.46
N ILE A 187 1.46 -0.11 13.47
CA ILE A 187 2.10 -1.17 12.68
C ILE A 187 2.89 -2.07 13.63
N VAL A 188 2.76 -3.39 13.45
CA VAL A 188 3.57 -4.41 14.11
C VAL A 188 4.41 -5.14 13.05
N ASN A 189 5.72 -5.01 13.16
CA ASN A 189 6.72 -5.74 12.37
C ASN A 189 7.15 -6.97 13.17
N PHE A 190 6.79 -8.17 12.72
CA PHE A 190 7.01 -9.40 13.48
C PHE A 190 8.46 -9.88 13.46
N THR A 191 9.21 -9.51 12.45
CA THR A 191 10.64 -9.87 12.26
C THR A 191 11.46 -8.62 11.92
N PRO A 192 11.61 -7.66 12.87
CA PRO A 192 12.28 -6.38 12.63
C PRO A 192 13.76 -6.50 12.27
N GLU A 193 14.37 -7.66 12.55
CA GLU A 193 15.75 -7.99 12.18
C GLU A 193 15.95 -8.29 10.69
N ARG A 194 14.85 -8.49 9.93
CA ARG A 194 14.91 -8.76 8.49
C ARG A 194 14.87 -7.45 7.69
N ALA A 195 15.38 -7.50 6.47
CA ALA A 195 15.33 -6.37 5.54
C ALA A 195 13.89 -6.13 5.05
N PRO A 196 13.27 -4.97 5.33
CA PRO A 196 11.85 -4.74 5.05
C PRO A 196 11.51 -4.68 3.56
N MET A 197 12.46 -4.29 2.72
CA MET A 197 12.29 -4.17 1.27
C MET A 197 13.02 -5.24 0.48
N GLY A 198 13.42 -6.34 1.15
CA GLY A 198 14.30 -7.36 0.59
C GLY A 198 15.77 -7.01 0.74
N GLU A 199 16.64 -7.96 0.43
CA GLU A 199 18.08 -7.83 0.63
C GLU A 199 18.72 -6.91 -0.42
N PRO A 200 19.84 -6.27 -0.07
CA PRO A 200 20.64 -5.46 -1.00
C PRO A 200 21.28 -6.29 -2.13
N LEU A 201 21.30 -7.62 -2.03
CA LEU A 201 21.80 -8.59 -3.01
C LEU A 201 23.06 -8.10 -3.73
N LYS A 202 22.95 -7.86 -5.04
CA LYS A 202 24.07 -7.49 -5.91
C LYS A 202 24.73 -6.13 -5.63
N LEU A 203 24.19 -5.32 -4.72
CA LEU A 203 24.87 -4.07 -4.33
C LEU A 203 26.16 -4.28 -3.56
N ILE A 204 26.34 -5.45 -2.96
CA ILE A 204 27.56 -5.83 -2.22
C ILE A 204 28.58 -6.55 -3.11
N ASP A 205 28.25 -6.81 -4.37
CA ASP A 205 29.19 -7.43 -5.32
C ASP A 205 30.30 -6.44 -5.68
N PRO A 206 31.51 -6.93 -6.07
CA PRO A 206 32.60 -6.08 -6.54
C PRO A 206 32.23 -5.19 -7.73
N GLN A 207 31.26 -5.62 -8.53
CA GLN A 207 30.69 -4.87 -9.64
C GLN A 207 29.19 -4.68 -9.41
N PRO A 208 28.80 -3.66 -8.64
CA PRO A 208 27.40 -3.41 -8.36
C PRO A 208 26.65 -2.98 -9.64
N PRO A 209 25.33 -3.28 -9.72
CA PRO A 209 24.55 -2.98 -10.91
C PRO A 209 24.53 -1.48 -11.22
N THR A 210 24.45 -1.17 -12.52
CA THR A 210 24.32 0.21 -12.98
C THR A 210 22.94 0.81 -12.63
N TYR A 211 22.81 2.13 -12.77
CA TYR A 211 21.53 2.83 -12.62
C TYR A 211 20.45 2.19 -13.52
N GLU A 212 20.75 2.06 -14.79
CA GLU A 212 19.83 1.50 -15.79
C GLU A 212 19.41 0.05 -15.47
N GLN A 213 20.35 -0.76 -15.00
CA GLN A 213 20.01 -2.13 -14.60
C GLN A 213 19.04 -2.17 -13.40
N ILE A 214 19.22 -1.27 -12.42
CA ILE A 214 18.31 -1.17 -11.26
C ILE A 214 16.95 -0.61 -11.67
N GLU A 215 16.95 0.41 -12.54
CA GLU A 215 15.73 1.03 -13.08
C GLU A 215 14.85 0.03 -13.81
N ASN A 216 15.44 -0.99 -14.45
CA ASN A 216 14.74 -1.94 -15.32
C ASN A 216 14.56 -3.36 -14.73
N ASN A 217 15.14 -3.66 -13.57
CA ASN A 217 15.06 -5.01 -13.00
C ASN A 217 14.78 -4.99 -11.49
N THR A 218 13.55 -5.33 -11.13
CA THR A 218 13.07 -5.40 -9.74
C THR A 218 13.91 -6.33 -8.85
N ARG A 219 14.43 -7.44 -9.42
CA ARG A 219 15.05 -8.53 -8.62
C ARG A 219 16.54 -8.37 -8.35
N LEU A 220 17.18 -7.34 -8.91
CA LEU A 220 18.63 -7.14 -8.70
C LEU A 220 18.98 -6.78 -7.26
N THR A 221 18.13 -5.97 -6.63
CA THR A 221 18.32 -5.49 -5.26
C THR A 221 16.99 -4.97 -4.71
N TYR A 222 16.77 -5.08 -3.40
CA TYR A 222 15.56 -4.61 -2.70
C TYR A 222 14.28 -4.93 -3.49
N GLY A 223 14.07 -6.22 -3.76
CA GLY A 223 13.07 -6.67 -4.73
C GLY A 223 11.62 -6.42 -4.33
N ASP A 224 11.34 -6.05 -3.08
CA ASP A 224 9.99 -5.68 -2.64
C ASP A 224 9.62 -4.23 -3.03
N VAL A 225 10.55 -3.46 -3.61
CA VAL A 225 10.26 -2.24 -4.36
C VAL A 225 10.41 -2.54 -5.84
N ASP A 226 9.37 -2.32 -6.63
CA ASP A 226 9.41 -2.53 -8.08
C ASP A 226 10.47 -1.65 -8.74
N ALA A 227 11.00 -2.09 -9.90
CA ALA A 227 11.96 -1.32 -10.68
C ALA A 227 11.39 0.03 -11.13
N GLY A 228 12.21 1.04 -11.14
CA GLY A 228 11.85 2.39 -11.56
C GLY A 228 12.98 3.41 -11.31
N PRO A 229 12.87 4.61 -11.91
CA PRO A 229 13.85 5.68 -11.71
C PRO A 229 14.03 6.07 -10.25
N THR A 230 12.94 6.23 -9.51
CA THR A 230 12.99 6.60 -8.07
C THR A 230 13.78 5.60 -7.26
N LYS A 231 13.51 4.30 -7.44
CA LYS A 231 14.28 3.24 -6.77
C LYS A 231 15.76 3.32 -7.14
N ALA A 232 16.07 3.41 -8.43
CA ALA A 232 17.45 3.45 -8.92
C ALA A 232 18.19 4.68 -8.38
N TRP A 233 17.53 5.85 -8.41
CA TRP A 233 18.08 7.10 -7.92
C TRP A 233 18.41 7.01 -6.43
N MET A 234 17.46 6.57 -5.60
CA MET A 234 17.67 6.47 -4.15
C MET A 234 18.77 5.47 -3.79
N ILE A 235 18.88 4.34 -4.51
CA ILE A 235 19.95 3.37 -4.28
C ILE A 235 21.32 3.97 -4.63
N LYS A 236 21.43 4.74 -5.70
CA LYS A 236 22.69 5.37 -6.11
C LYS A 236 23.14 6.50 -5.20
N HIS A 237 22.20 7.17 -4.52
CA HIS A 237 22.47 8.28 -3.61
C HIS A 237 22.33 7.91 -2.12
N ARG A 238 22.29 6.60 -1.79
CA ARG A 238 22.07 6.11 -0.43
C ARG A 238 23.14 6.57 0.59
N ASP A 239 24.36 6.82 0.10
CA ASP A 239 25.49 7.22 0.91
C ASP A 239 25.65 8.77 0.98
N ASP A 240 24.82 9.53 0.27
CA ASP A 240 24.81 10.99 0.34
C ASP A 240 24.10 11.47 1.63
N PRO A 241 24.79 12.21 2.50
CA PRO A 241 24.22 12.70 3.77
C PRO A 241 22.93 13.51 3.58
N LYS A 242 22.80 14.23 2.47
CA LYS A 242 21.60 15.03 2.14
C LYS A 242 20.35 14.16 2.00
N TYR A 243 20.49 12.92 1.55
CA TYR A 243 19.37 12.01 1.28
C TYR A 243 19.27 10.84 2.24
N LYS A 244 20.12 10.81 3.26
CA LYS A 244 20.18 9.75 4.26
C LYS A 244 18.80 9.48 4.89
N ARG A 245 18.07 10.53 5.27
CA ARG A 245 16.72 10.40 5.85
C ARG A 245 15.72 9.73 4.90
N HIS A 246 15.74 10.09 3.62
CA HIS A 246 14.87 9.47 2.60
C HIS A 246 15.22 7.98 2.44
N TRP A 247 16.52 7.66 2.44
CA TRP A 247 17.01 6.28 2.39
C TRP A 247 16.53 5.46 3.60
N GLU A 248 16.69 5.97 4.80
CA GLU A 248 16.26 5.32 6.04
C GLU A 248 14.75 5.07 6.05
N LEU A 249 13.95 6.06 5.66
CA LEU A 249 12.50 5.93 5.57
C LEU A 249 12.04 4.92 4.51
N GLY A 250 12.77 4.78 3.42
CA GLY A 250 12.41 3.91 2.30
C GLY A 250 12.89 2.47 2.43
N PHE A 251 14.14 2.30 2.84
CA PHE A 251 14.86 1.02 2.79
C PHE A 251 15.49 0.59 4.12
N GLY A 252 15.58 1.50 5.09
CA GLY A 252 16.19 1.24 6.38
C GLY A 252 15.43 0.20 7.21
N PRO A 253 16.08 -0.36 8.26
CA PRO A 253 15.45 -1.26 9.20
C PRO A 253 14.26 -0.58 9.89
N ARG A 254 13.27 -1.37 10.27
CA ARG A 254 12.06 -0.89 10.97
C ARG A 254 12.01 -1.45 12.38
N PRO A 255 11.57 -0.65 13.36
CA PRO A 255 11.36 -1.14 14.70
C PRO A 255 10.22 -2.16 14.74
N ARG A 256 10.13 -2.92 15.84
CA ARG A 256 9.04 -3.88 16.06
C ARG A 256 7.66 -3.21 16.01
N GLU A 257 7.57 -1.97 16.47
CA GLU A 257 6.31 -1.23 16.56
C GLU A 257 6.48 0.18 16.00
N GLU A 258 5.50 0.58 15.19
CA GLU A 258 5.40 1.93 14.68
C GLU A 258 4.01 2.48 15.01
N PHE A 259 3.96 3.75 15.39
CA PHE A 259 2.71 4.46 15.70
C PHE A 259 2.76 5.87 15.14
N TYR A 260 1.69 6.28 14.46
CA TYR A 260 1.60 7.57 13.79
C TYR A 260 0.28 8.25 14.10
N ASP A 261 0.34 9.52 14.45
CA ASP A 261 -0.80 10.44 14.52
C ASP A 261 -0.94 11.12 13.16
N LEU A 262 -1.99 10.77 12.42
CA LEU A 262 -2.19 11.17 11.03
C LEU A 262 -2.67 12.61 10.88
N ASN A 263 -3.17 13.22 11.96
CA ASN A 263 -3.55 14.63 11.98
C ASN A 263 -2.31 15.53 11.97
N SER A 264 -1.25 15.12 12.68
CA SER A 264 0.01 15.85 12.76
C SER A 264 1.08 15.37 11.77
N ASP A 265 1.01 14.10 11.35
CA ASP A 265 1.96 13.46 10.43
C ASP A 265 1.23 12.62 9.36
N PRO A 266 0.55 13.26 8.40
CA PRO A 266 -0.20 12.56 7.35
C PRO A 266 0.69 11.70 6.44
N HIS A 267 2.01 11.88 6.48
CA HIS A 267 2.98 11.11 5.70
C HIS A 267 3.67 9.98 6.48
N GLN A 268 3.35 9.81 7.75
CA GLN A 268 3.86 8.76 8.64
C GLN A 268 5.40 8.67 8.66
N ILE A 269 6.08 9.79 8.81
CA ILE A 269 7.56 9.88 8.82
C ILE A 269 8.16 9.98 10.21
N ASN A 270 7.34 10.25 11.24
CA ASN A 270 7.76 10.41 12.63
C ASN A 270 7.11 9.34 13.50
N ASN A 271 7.84 8.26 13.77
CA ASN A 271 7.34 7.17 14.60
C ASN A 271 7.21 7.62 16.07
N LEU A 272 6.01 7.60 16.62
CA LEU A 272 5.65 8.00 17.97
C LEU A 272 5.55 6.81 18.95
N ALA A 273 5.92 5.59 18.56
CA ALA A 273 5.79 4.40 19.40
C ALA A 273 6.53 4.49 20.74
N GLY A 274 7.60 5.30 20.81
CA GLY A 274 8.36 5.57 22.05
C GLY A 274 7.91 6.83 22.82
N ASN A 275 6.89 7.53 22.36
CA ASN A 275 6.40 8.75 23.01
C ASN A 275 5.32 8.43 24.04
N LYS A 276 5.64 8.62 25.32
CA LYS A 276 4.74 8.32 26.47
C LYS A 276 3.39 9.01 26.40
N ALA A 277 3.29 10.18 25.77
CA ALA A 277 2.02 10.88 25.62
C ALA A 277 0.98 10.08 24.81
N TYR A 278 1.44 9.15 23.97
CA TYR A 278 0.59 8.30 23.13
C TYR A 278 0.44 6.87 23.64
N ASP A 279 1.05 6.48 24.77
CA ASP A 279 1.05 5.10 25.27
C ASP A 279 -0.36 4.52 25.37
N ALA A 280 -1.30 5.25 25.96
CA ALA A 280 -2.67 4.75 26.18
C ALA A 280 -3.40 4.45 24.86
N ILE A 281 -3.37 5.37 23.89
CA ILE A 281 -4.05 5.17 22.61
C ILE A 281 -3.33 4.14 21.73
N ARG A 282 -1.99 4.18 21.71
CA ARG A 282 -1.18 3.18 21.02
C ARG A 282 -1.48 1.77 21.52
N ASP A 283 -1.47 1.55 22.85
CA ASP A 283 -1.69 0.25 23.43
C ASP A 283 -3.13 -0.25 23.22
N ALA A 284 -4.12 0.64 23.25
CA ALA A 284 -5.50 0.32 22.91
C ALA A 284 -5.64 -0.14 21.44
N LEU A 285 -5.05 0.60 20.49
CA LEU A 285 -5.13 0.25 19.07
C LEU A 285 -4.30 -0.99 18.72
N ARG A 286 -3.15 -1.18 19.35
CA ARG A 286 -2.38 -2.42 19.23
C ARG A 286 -3.17 -3.61 19.81
N GLY A 287 -3.84 -3.43 20.94
CA GLY A 287 -4.74 -4.43 21.51
C GLY A 287 -5.82 -4.83 20.52
N LEU A 288 -6.52 -3.85 19.94
CA LEU A 288 -7.55 -4.09 18.92
C LEU A 288 -6.98 -4.83 17.70
N LEU A 289 -5.80 -4.41 17.19
CA LEU A 289 -5.12 -5.12 16.11
C LEU A 289 -4.90 -6.59 16.44
N LEU A 290 -4.30 -6.88 17.58
CA LEU A 290 -3.99 -8.26 17.99
C LEU A 290 -5.26 -9.10 18.25
N ASP A 291 -6.33 -8.50 18.77
CA ASP A 291 -7.60 -9.19 18.99
C ASP A 291 -8.29 -9.53 17.67
N GLU A 292 -8.23 -8.62 16.67
CA GLU A 292 -8.73 -8.91 15.34
C GLU A 292 -7.93 -10.01 14.64
N LEU A 293 -6.60 -10.01 14.78
CA LEU A 293 -5.75 -11.09 14.26
C LEU A 293 -6.11 -12.45 14.92
N ARG A 294 -6.34 -12.48 16.23
CA ARG A 294 -6.77 -13.70 16.97
C ARG A 294 -8.14 -14.18 16.50
N ARG A 295 -9.11 -13.25 16.38
CA ARG A 295 -10.47 -13.54 15.90
C ARG A 295 -10.45 -14.19 14.53
N ASN A 296 -9.59 -13.69 13.65
CA ASN A 296 -9.44 -14.18 12.28
C ASN A 296 -8.43 -15.33 12.17
N LYS A 297 -7.90 -15.82 13.27
CA LYS A 297 -6.92 -16.93 13.30
C LYS A 297 -5.72 -16.67 12.39
N ASP A 298 -5.17 -15.45 12.46
CA ASP A 298 -3.99 -15.11 11.66
C ASP A 298 -2.82 -16.02 12.04
N PRO A 299 -2.30 -16.85 11.10
CA PRO A 299 -1.24 -17.82 11.40
C PRO A 299 0.05 -17.18 11.89
N ARG A 300 0.26 -15.88 11.66
CA ARG A 300 1.46 -15.18 12.13
C ARG A 300 1.53 -15.10 13.66
N LEU A 301 0.39 -15.14 14.35
CA LEU A 301 0.36 -15.19 15.82
C LEU A 301 0.83 -16.53 16.39
N GLU A 302 0.81 -17.59 15.57
CA GLU A 302 1.29 -18.93 15.94
C GLU A 302 2.79 -19.12 15.61
N GLY A 303 3.49 -18.08 15.09
CA GLY A 303 4.92 -18.08 14.81
C GLY A 303 5.29 -18.17 13.34
N ASP A 304 6.21 -19.09 12.98
CA ASP A 304 6.87 -19.12 11.67
C ASP A 304 6.14 -19.88 10.57
N THR A 305 4.82 -19.99 10.64
CA THR A 305 4.03 -20.79 9.69
C THR A 305 4.31 -20.42 8.23
N PHE A 306 4.42 -19.12 7.91
CA PHE A 306 4.69 -18.67 6.56
C PHE A 306 6.16 -18.77 6.12
N ASP A 307 7.07 -19.04 7.04
CA ASP A 307 8.50 -19.20 6.76
C ASP A 307 8.82 -20.60 6.25
N LYS A 308 7.87 -21.54 6.33
CA LYS A 308 8.02 -22.97 6.01
C LYS A 308 7.08 -23.41 4.87
N PRO A 309 7.36 -24.54 4.20
CA PRO A 309 6.40 -25.15 3.27
C PRO A 309 5.05 -25.45 3.96
N PRO A 310 3.93 -25.36 3.26
CA PRO A 310 3.81 -25.13 1.81
C PRO A 310 3.92 -23.66 1.38
N TYR A 311 3.92 -22.71 2.31
CA TYR A 311 3.88 -21.26 2.01
C TYR A 311 5.22 -20.77 1.45
N ASN A 312 6.35 -21.18 2.03
CA ASN A 312 7.68 -20.87 1.51
C ASN A 312 8.34 -22.08 0.84
N LYS A 313 8.17 -22.21 -0.47
CA LYS A 313 8.74 -23.32 -1.25
C LYS A 313 10.27 -23.24 -1.41
N LYS A 314 10.88 -22.06 -1.25
CA LYS A 314 12.34 -21.86 -1.43
C LYS A 314 13.16 -22.43 -0.29
N THR A 315 12.61 -22.59 0.91
CA THR A 315 13.30 -23.27 2.01
C THR A 315 13.64 -24.74 1.71
N ARG A 316 12.91 -25.41 0.80
CA ARG A 316 13.26 -26.76 0.33
C ARG A 316 14.46 -26.79 -0.61
N ALA A 317 14.66 -25.78 -1.44
CA ALA A 317 15.75 -25.76 -2.43
C ALA A 317 17.13 -25.44 -1.82
N GLY A 318 17.16 -24.73 -0.67
CA GLY A 318 18.41 -24.38 0.03
C GLY A 318 18.98 -25.51 0.89
N GLN A 319 18.20 -26.54 1.21
CA GLN A 319 18.65 -27.68 2.02
C GLN A 319 19.26 -28.79 1.19
N THR A 320 19.18 -28.77 -0.14
CA THR A 320 19.67 -29.81 -1.04
C THR A 320 20.99 -29.49 -1.76
N LYS A 321 21.61 -28.36 -1.45
CA LYS A 321 22.94 -27.99 -1.97
C LYS A 321 23.84 -27.51 -0.83
N ARG A 322 24.37 -28.48 -0.10
CA ARG A 322 25.65 -28.40 0.60
C ARG A 322 26.59 -29.43 0.03
#